data_0b9d487acca46ec8335da8c5d0770e85
#
_entry.id   0b9d487acca46ec8335da8c5d0770e85
#
_cell.length_a   1.000
_cell.length_b   1.000
_cell.length_c   1.000
_cell.angle_alpha   90.00
_cell.angle_beta   90.00
_cell.angle_gamma   90.00
#
_symmetry.space_group_name_H-M   'P 1'
#
loop_
_entity.id
_entity.type
_entity.pdbx_description
1 polymer ?
#
loop_
_entity_poly.entity_id
_entity_poly.type
_entity_poly.pdbx_seq_one_letter_code
_entity_poly.pdbx_strand_id
1 'polypeptide(L)'
;LVQAACELGYSGIEAMSMIPGTVGAAPVQNIGAYGQDISKVIEHVEAYDTQTGDLVKITKPEMQMGYRHTRFNYGSDAGRFVILSVTIRLCKGCLQPPFYNSLQRYVENIHETNFSPENIRRMICEIRKEKLPDPAEIASAGSFFKNVYVDQAEADAAEARGIPVWRDADGKGKINSGWLIEACGLKGAELDGFRVSDKAALVLINEKATSYAQLEKARAKIIEAVKNKSGYVLQQEPVEIPTGAKMI
;
A
#
# COMPACT_ATOMS: atom_id res chain seq x y z
N LEU A 1 1.29 -2.35 -17.24
CA LEU A 1 0.80 -0.99 -17.41
C LEU A 1 1.89 0.04 -17.09
N VAL A 2 2.42 0.07 -15.84
CA VAL A 2 3.38 1.10 -15.38
C VAL A 2 4.61 1.16 -16.29
N GLN A 3 5.21 0.02 -16.60
CA GLN A 3 6.39 -0.05 -17.47
C GLN A 3 6.11 0.60 -18.83
N ALA A 4 5.06 0.19 -19.52
CA ALA A 4 4.70 0.73 -20.83
C ALA A 4 4.42 2.24 -20.80
N ALA A 5 3.77 2.75 -19.73
CA ALA A 5 3.53 4.18 -19.57
C ALA A 5 4.85 4.96 -19.44
N CYS A 6 5.79 4.46 -18.61
CA CYS A 6 7.09 5.10 -18.40
C CYS A 6 7.95 5.09 -19.68
N GLU A 7 8.00 3.96 -20.39
CA GLU A 7 8.71 3.84 -21.69
C GLU A 7 8.16 4.79 -22.76
N LEU A 8 6.87 5.08 -22.70
CA LEU A 8 6.23 6.10 -23.54
C LEU A 8 6.40 7.53 -23.00
N GLY A 9 7.12 7.73 -21.90
CA GLY A 9 7.40 9.03 -21.28
C GLY A 9 6.20 9.63 -20.53
N TYR A 10 5.24 8.81 -20.08
CA TYR A 10 4.13 9.25 -19.25
C TYR A 10 4.45 9.10 -17.77
N SER A 11 4.06 10.11 -16.98
CA SER A 11 4.25 10.23 -15.55
C SER A 11 2.91 10.17 -14.80
N GLY A 12 2.97 9.74 -13.53
CA GLY A 12 1.85 9.72 -12.59
C GLY A 12 1.62 8.36 -11.92
N ILE A 13 2.26 7.29 -12.41
CA ILE A 13 2.13 5.93 -11.86
C ILE A 13 3.47 5.20 -11.65
N GLU A 14 4.60 5.85 -11.89
CA GLU A 14 5.94 5.23 -11.83
C GLU A 14 6.25 4.61 -10.46
N ALA A 15 5.78 5.23 -9.38
CA ALA A 15 5.99 4.75 -8.03
C ALA A 15 5.18 3.48 -7.68
N MET A 16 4.17 3.14 -8.47
CA MET A 16 3.39 1.91 -8.34
C MET A 16 4.01 0.71 -9.06
N SER A 17 5.25 0.83 -9.53
CA SER A 17 6.00 -0.25 -10.19
C SER A 17 6.11 -1.48 -9.30
N MET A 18 6.01 -2.66 -9.90
CA MET A 18 6.09 -3.97 -9.23
C MET A 18 5.02 -4.22 -8.16
N ILE A 19 3.93 -3.45 -8.10
CA ILE A 19 2.77 -3.87 -7.29
C ILE A 19 2.13 -5.05 -8.01
N PRO A 20 2.00 -6.22 -7.36
CA PRO A 20 1.38 -7.39 -7.97
C PRO A 20 -0.13 -7.19 -8.15
N GLY A 21 -0.72 -7.99 -9.04
CA GLY A 21 -2.15 -7.95 -9.34
C GLY A 21 -2.48 -7.33 -10.69
N THR A 22 -3.77 -7.18 -10.95
CA THR A 22 -4.29 -6.68 -12.22
C THR A 22 -4.61 -5.18 -12.16
N VAL A 23 -4.72 -4.55 -13.33
CA VAL A 23 -5.13 -3.14 -13.43
C VAL A 23 -6.55 -2.95 -12.88
N GLY A 24 -7.45 -3.92 -13.12
CA GLY A 24 -8.82 -3.88 -12.58
C GLY A 24 -8.90 -3.98 -11.05
N ALA A 25 -7.90 -4.57 -10.40
CA ALA A 25 -7.82 -4.62 -8.94
C ALA A 25 -7.32 -3.30 -8.31
N ALA A 26 -6.64 -2.46 -9.09
CA ALA A 26 -6.03 -1.23 -8.59
C ALA A 26 -7.01 -0.26 -7.91
N PRO A 27 -8.23 0.01 -8.44
CA PRO A 27 -9.19 0.88 -7.80
C PRO A 27 -9.82 0.31 -6.54
N VAL A 28 -9.84 -1.02 -6.37
CA VAL A 28 -10.60 -1.68 -5.29
C VAL A 28 -10.20 -1.16 -3.91
N GLN A 29 -8.91 -1.06 -3.65
CA GLN A 29 -8.41 -0.52 -2.37
C GLN A 29 -7.55 0.75 -2.54
N ASN A 30 -7.70 1.46 -3.67
CA ASN A 30 -6.89 2.63 -3.98
C ASN A 30 -5.39 2.32 -3.80
N ILE A 31 -4.84 1.45 -4.68
CA ILE A 31 -3.42 1.07 -4.57
C ILE A 31 -2.50 2.29 -4.61
N GLY A 32 -1.40 2.22 -3.90
CA GLY A 32 -0.40 3.28 -3.93
C GLY A 32 0.87 2.88 -3.22
N ALA A 33 1.96 3.50 -3.64
CA ALA A 33 3.28 3.33 -3.07
C ALA A 33 4.11 4.60 -3.29
N TYR A 34 5.08 4.86 -2.42
CA TYR A 34 6.06 5.93 -2.55
C TYR A 34 5.45 7.30 -2.89
N GLY A 35 4.32 7.64 -2.25
CA GLY A 35 3.67 8.94 -2.40
C GLY A 35 2.72 9.08 -3.59
N GLN A 36 2.63 8.09 -4.47
CA GLN A 36 1.61 8.00 -5.50
C GLN A 36 0.50 7.02 -5.13
N ASP A 37 -0.71 7.28 -5.55
CA ASP A 37 -1.83 6.35 -5.51
C ASP A 37 -2.71 6.53 -6.75
N ILE A 38 -3.50 5.48 -7.06
CA ILE A 38 -4.29 5.45 -8.29
C ILE A 38 -5.37 6.53 -8.32
N SER A 39 -5.85 6.99 -7.16
CA SER A 39 -6.87 8.04 -7.10
C SER A 39 -6.40 9.36 -7.71
N LYS A 40 -5.09 9.61 -7.79
CA LYS A 40 -4.56 10.84 -8.39
C LYS A 40 -4.71 10.89 -9.91
N VAL A 41 -4.76 9.73 -10.54
CA VAL A 41 -4.76 9.61 -12.00
C VAL A 41 -6.01 8.95 -12.58
N ILE A 42 -6.83 8.26 -11.77
CA ILE A 42 -8.04 7.60 -12.24
C ILE A 42 -9.15 8.61 -12.56
N GLU A 43 -9.86 8.39 -13.66
CA GLU A 43 -11.02 9.18 -14.07
C GLU A 43 -12.33 8.43 -13.85
N HIS A 44 -12.41 7.21 -14.34
CA HIS A 44 -13.58 6.35 -14.19
C HIS A 44 -13.19 4.88 -14.38
N VAL A 45 -14.08 4.00 -13.97
CA VAL A 45 -14.05 2.57 -14.31
C VAL A 45 -15.33 2.21 -15.06
N GLU A 46 -15.24 1.18 -15.88
CA GLU A 46 -16.41 0.44 -16.37
C GLU A 46 -16.46 -0.87 -15.59
N ALA A 47 -17.63 -1.18 -15.08
CA ALA A 47 -17.82 -2.34 -14.22
C ALA A 47 -19.12 -3.05 -14.51
N TYR A 48 -19.15 -4.35 -14.25
CA TYR A 48 -20.37 -5.14 -14.20
C TYR A 48 -20.94 -5.10 -12.78
N ASP A 49 -22.17 -4.64 -12.66
CA ASP A 49 -22.91 -4.64 -11.40
C ASP A 49 -23.59 -5.98 -11.19
N THR A 50 -23.11 -6.77 -10.23
CA THR A 50 -23.63 -8.11 -9.97
C THR A 50 -25.03 -8.15 -9.37
N GLN A 51 -25.54 -7.03 -8.86
CA GLN A 51 -26.89 -6.93 -8.31
C GLN A 51 -27.93 -6.63 -9.38
N THR A 52 -27.62 -5.74 -10.34
CA THR A 52 -28.56 -5.34 -11.40
C THR A 52 -28.36 -6.11 -12.70
N GLY A 53 -27.16 -6.66 -12.92
CA GLY A 53 -26.79 -7.32 -14.18
C GLY A 53 -26.35 -6.34 -15.28
N ASP A 54 -26.17 -5.05 -14.95
CA ASP A 54 -25.86 -4.01 -15.93
C ASP A 54 -24.36 -3.72 -16.01
N LEU A 55 -23.96 -3.19 -17.16
CA LEU A 55 -22.67 -2.52 -17.32
C LEU A 55 -22.83 -1.06 -16.90
N VAL A 56 -22.01 -0.64 -15.95
CA VAL A 56 -22.07 0.71 -15.37
C VAL A 56 -20.73 1.42 -15.49
N LYS A 57 -20.80 2.73 -15.70
CA LYS A 57 -19.63 3.60 -15.61
C LYS A 57 -19.65 4.31 -14.26
N ILE A 58 -18.57 4.15 -13.47
CA ILE A 58 -18.42 4.74 -12.15
C ILE A 58 -17.29 5.76 -12.21
N THR A 59 -17.63 7.01 -11.97
CA THR A 59 -16.68 8.13 -12.01
C THR A 59 -15.85 8.22 -10.73
N LYS A 60 -14.72 8.94 -10.78
CA LYS A 60 -13.83 9.11 -9.63
C LYS A 60 -14.55 9.60 -8.36
N PRO A 61 -15.43 10.62 -8.37
CA PRO A 61 -16.18 11.01 -7.17
C PRO A 61 -17.05 9.89 -6.59
N GLU A 62 -17.68 9.10 -7.46
CA GLU A 62 -18.55 7.99 -7.05
C GLU A 62 -17.77 6.82 -6.42
N MET A 63 -16.47 6.70 -6.71
CA MET A 63 -15.62 5.68 -6.11
C MET A 63 -15.32 5.94 -4.63
N GLN A 64 -15.51 7.16 -4.11
CA GLN A 64 -15.27 7.54 -2.71
C GLN A 64 -13.87 7.14 -2.21
N MET A 65 -12.85 7.48 -2.99
CA MET A 65 -11.49 6.99 -2.78
C MET A 65 -10.79 7.68 -1.61
N GLY A 66 -10.32 6.88 -0.66
CA GLY A 66 -9.47 7.28 0.46
C GLY A 66 -8.26 6.34 0.59
N TYR A 67 -7.51 6.48 1.67
CA TYR A 67 -6.36 5.62 1.93
C TYR A 67 -6.79 4.15 2.16
N ARG A 68 -6.49 3.28 1.20
CA ARG A 68 -6.90 1.85 1.21
C ARG A 68 -8.40 1.65 1.39
N HIS A 69 -9.17 2.63 0.94
CA HIS A 69 -10.62 2.68 1.11
C HIS A 69 -11.29 3.18 -0.17
N THR A 70 -12.31 2.47 -0.63
CA THR A 70 -13.18 2.88 -1.73
C THR A 70 -14.56 2.24 -1.56
N ARG A 71 -15.56 2.66 -2.32
CA ARG A 71 -16.86 1.98 -2.35
C ARG A 71 -16.78 0.49 -2.74
N PHE A 72 -15.71 0.06 -3.42
CA PHE A 72 -15.57 -1.32 -3.88
C PHE A 72 -15.16 -2.30 -2.78
N ASN A 73 -14.52 -1.81 -1.72
CA ASN A 73 -14.05 -2.64 -0.61
C ASN A 73 -14.66 -2.26 0.74
N TYR A 74 -15.57 -1.29 0.76
CA TYR A 74 -16.20 -0.83 1.99
C TYR A 74 -17.68 -0.48 1.79
N GLY A 75 -18.48 -0.58 2.87
CA GLY A 75 -19.91 -0.26 2.86
C GLY A 75 -20.76 -1.28 2.11
N SER A 76 -21.96 -0.88 1.71
CA SER A 76 -22.96 -1.73 1.06
C SER A 76 -22.56 -2.22 -0.34
N ASP A 77 -21.65 -1.53 -0.98
CA ASP A 77 -21.20 -1.85 -2.34
C ASP A 77 -19.97 -2.77 -2.37
N ALA A 78 -19.41 -3.14 -1.19
CA ALA A 78 -18.24 -4.00 -1.10
C ALA A 78 -18.49 -5.35 -1.79
N GLY A 79 -17.64 -5.68 -2.79
CA GLY A 79 -17.76 -6.91 -3.57
C GLY A 79 -18.90 -6.95 -4.61
N ARG A 80 -19.64 -5.86 -4.80
CA ARG A 80 -20.74 -5.77 -5.76
C ARG A 80 -20.28 -5.67 -7.21
N PHE A 81 -19.19 -4.97 -7.47
CA PHE A 81 -18.76 -4.63 -8.81
C PHE A 81 -17.57 -5.47 -9.29
N VAL A 82 -17.66 -5.98 -10.52
CA VAL A 82 -16.53 -6.58 -11.24
C VAL A 82 -15.98 -5.53 -12.20
N ILE A 83 -14.81 -4.98 -11.91
CA ILE A 83 -14.18 -3.92 -12.72
C ILE A 83 -13.61 -4.53 -14.00
N LEU A 84 -14.08 -4.06 -15.15
CA LEU A 84 -13.72 -4.54 -16.48
C LEU A 84 -12.65 -3.66 -17.13
N SER A 85 -12.75 -2.35 -16.97
CA SER A 85 -11.78 -1.38 -17.48
C SER A 85 -11.50 -0.25 -16.50
N VAL A 86 -10.31 0.33 -16.58
CA VAL A 86 -9.88 1.48 -15.77
C VAL A 86 -9.35 2.55 -16.69
N THR A 87 -9.97 3.73 -16.69
CA THR A 87 -9.50 4.90 -17.42
C THR A 87 -8.67 5.78 -16.50
N ILE A 88 -7.43 6.03 -16.87
CA ILE A 88 -6.50 6.90 -16.16
C ILE A 88 -6.02 8.03 -17.05
N ARG A 89 -5.76 9.20 -16.45
CA ARG A 89 -5.14 10.33 -17.11
C ARG A 89 -3.71 10.49 -16.63
N LEU A 90 -2.77 10.33 -17.54
CA LEU A 90 -1.35 10.54 -17.31
C LEU A 90 -0.87 11.80 -18.02
N CYS A 91 0.23 12.39 -17.56
CA CYS A 91 0.85 13.55 -18.20
C CYS A 91 2.23 13.19 -18.79
N LYS A 92 2.66 13.92 -19.82
CA LYS A 92 4.07 13.92 -20.24
C LYS A 92 4.87 14.75 -19.26
N GLY A 93 6.00 14.25 -18.83
CA GLY A 93 6.87 15.03 -17.94
C GLY A 93 7.70 14.17 -17.00
N CYS A 94 8.31 14.84 -16.05
CA CYS A 94 9.14 14.23 -15.04
C CYS A 94 8.57 14.50 -13.66
N LEU A 95 8.66 13.52 -12.77
CA LEU A 95 8.38 13.71 -11.36
C LEU A 95 9.45 14.69 -10.80
N GLN A 96 9.02 15.62 -9.96
CA GLN A 96 9.90 16.63 -9.36
C GLN A 96 10.07 16.42 -7.86
N PRO A 97 11.25 16.70 -7.28
CA PRO A 97 11.42 16.71 -5.84
C PRO A 97 10.54 17.81 -5.17
N PRO A 98 10.22 17.64 -3.87
CA PRO A 98 10.68 16.58 -2.99
C PRO A 98 9.97 15.26 -3.24
N PHE A 99 10.75 14.17 -3.24
CA PHE A 99 10.20 12.82 -3.40
C PHE A 99 9.79 12.22 -2.05
N TYR A 100 9.05 11.12 -2.11
CA TYR A 100 8.81 10.30 -0.93
C TYR A 100 10.14 9.83 -0.31
N ASN A 101 10.24 9.85 1.03
CA ASN A 101 11.50 9.72 1.78
C ASN A 101 12.47 8.63 1.28
N SER A 102 11.96 7.45 0.92
CA SER A 102 12.86 6.38 0.47
C SER A 102 13.40 6.60 -0.94
N LEU A 103 12.61 7.21 -1.83
CA LEU A 103 13.08 7.61 -3.15
C LEU A 103 14.01 8.81 -3.04
N GLN A 104 13.69 9.79 -2.19
CA GLN A 104 14.53 10.95 -1.94
C GLN A 104 15.94 10.54 -1.48
N ARG A 105 16.04 9.69 -0.45
CA ARG A 105 17.31 9.16 0.04
C ARG A 105 18.07 8.37 -1.02
N TYR A 106 17.35 7.59 -1.83
CA TYR A 106 17.98 6.82 -2.90
C TYR A 106 18.60 7.75 -3.94
N VAL A 107 17.85 8.76 -4.41
CA VAL A 107 18.32 9.79 -5.36
C VAL A 107 19.54 10.52 -4.84
N GLU A 108 19.53 10.96 -3.58
CA GLU A 108 20.65 11.64 -2.92
C GLU A 108 21.89 10.74 -2.84
N ASN A 109 21.73 9.47 -2.46
CA ASN A 109 22.83 8.52 -2.33
C ASN A 109 23.57 8.25 -3.66
N ILE A 110 22.83 8.20 -4.77
CA ILE A 110 23.43 7.93 -6.10
C ILE A 110 23.68 9.22 -6.91
N HIS A 111 23.39 10.40 -6.34
CA HIS A 111 23.52 11.70 -6.99
C HIS A 111 22.79 11.79 -8.34
N GLU A 112 21.58 11.18 -8.42
CA GLU A 112 20.79 11.16 -9.65
C GLU A 112 20.15 12.51 -9.94
N THR A 113 20.20 12.95 -11.19
CA THR A 113 19.62 14.21 -11.66
C THR A 113 18.60 14.03 -12.79
N ASN A 114 18.51 12.84 -13.36
CA ASN A 114 17.53 12.51 -14.38
C ASN A 114 16.27 11.90 -13.73
N PHE A 115 15.19 12.66 -13.71
CA PHE A 115 13.90 12.26 -13.12
C PHE A 115 12.85 11.89 -14.18
N SER A 116 13.30 11.40 -15.34
CA SER A 116 12.36 10.84 -16.34
C SER A 116 11.53 9.71 -15.73
N PRO A 117 10.29 9.48 -16.20
CA PRO A 117 9.43 8.42 -15.69
C PRO A 117 10.10 7.04 -15.68
N GLU A 118 10.86 6.74 -16.73
CA GLU A 118 11.59 5.48 -16.85
C GLU A 118 12.67 5.34 -15.78
N ASN A 119 13.43 6.42 -15.51
CA ASN A 119 14.50 6.40 -14.51
C ASN A 119 13.95 6.36 -13.09
N ILE A 120 12.89 7.12 -12.79
CA ILE A 120 12.16 7.00 -11.51
C ILE A 120 11.65 5.56 -11.32
N ARG A 121 11.03 4.97 -12.35
CA ARG A 121 10.58 3.59 -12.30
C ARG A 121 11.73 2.62 -11.99
N ARG A 122 12.88 2.78 -12.63
CA ARG A 122 14.08 1.96 -12.37
C ARG A 122 14.47 2.03 -10.90
N MET A 123 14.61 3.25 -10.36
CA MET A 123 14.98 3.47 -8.95
C MET A 123 13.94 2.87 -7.98
N ILE A 124 12.67 3.03 -8.26
CA ILE A 124 11.60 2.40 -7.45
C ILE A 124 11.71 0.88 -7.47
N CYS A 125 11.98 0.27 -8.64
CA CYS A 125 12.17 -1.18 -8.73
C CYS A 125 13.36 -1.66 -7.90
N GLU A 126 14.48 -0.92 -7.89
CA GLU A 126 15.66 -1.23 -7.10
C GLU A 126 15.39 -1.12 -5.60
N ILE A 127 14.75 -0.03 -5.15
CA ILE A 127 14.32 0.14 -3.76
C ILE A 127 13.39 -0.99 -3.31
N ARG A 128 12.47 -1.43 -4.18
CA ARG A 128 11.53 -2.50 -3.85
C ARG A 128 12.22 -3.86 -3.76
N LYS A 129 13.12 -4.18 -4.68
CA LYS A 129 13.92 -5.42 -4.66
C LYS A 129 14.79 -5.51 -3.41
N GLU A 130 15.32 -4.39 -2.93
CA GLU A 130 16.08 -4.35 -1.68
C GLU A 130 15.21 -4.64 -0.45
N LYS A 131 14.02 -4.04 -0.40
CA LYS A 131 13.16 -4.03 0.80
C LYS A 131 12.15 -5.16 0.88
N LEU A 132 11.66 -5.63 -0.26
CA LEU A 132 10.58 -6.62 -0.32
C LEU A 132 11.13 -7.97 -0.78
N PRO A 133 10.71 -9.07 -0.14
CA PRO A 133 11.03 -10.39 -0.64
C PRO A 133 10.37 -10.63 -1.99
N ASP A 134 11.02 -11.43 -2.85
CA ASP A 134 10.37 -11.92 -4.07
C ASP A 134 9.31 -12.96 -3.68
N PRO A 135 8.03 -12.73 -4.01
CA PRO A 135 6.96 -13.66 -3.65
C PRO A 135 7.07 -15.02 -4.34
N ALA A 136 7.89 -15.14 -5.40
CA ALA A 136 8.20 -16.42 -6.03
C ALA A 136 9.14 -17.30 -5.18
N GLU A 137 9.94 -16.67 -4.31
CA GLU A 137 10.93 -17.34 -3.47
C GLU A 137 10.50 -17.40 -2.00
N ILE A 138 9.86 -16.33 -1.51
CA ILE A 138 9.54 -16.16 -0.09
C ILE A 138 8.08 -15.75 0.07
N ALA A 139 7.31 -16.56 0.78
CA ALA A 139 5.89 -16.32 1.00
C ALA A 139 5.66 -15.07 1.87
N SER A 140 5.13 -14.01 1.29
CA SER A 140 4.69 -12.81 1.99
C SER A 140 3.57 -12.11 1.22
N ALA A 141 2.77 -11.31 1.92
CA ALA A 141 1.71 -10.48 1.32
C ALA A 141 2.17 -9.01 1.13
N GLY A 142 3.48 -8.76 1.08
CA GLY A 142 4.02 -7.40 1.08
C GLY A 142 3.83 -6.71 2.42
N SER A 143 3.48 -5.41 2.43
CA SER A 143 3.13 -4.71 3.67
C SER A 143 1.89 -5.35 4.30
N PHE A 144 2.05 -5.90 5.51
CA PHE A 144 0.97 -6.66 6.17
C PHE A 144 0.00 -5.75 6.94
N PHE A 145 0.47 -4.61 7.42
CA PHE A 145 -0.38 -3.64 8.13
C PHE A 145 -0.49 -2.33 7.35
N LYS A 146 -1.67 -1.72 7.39
CA LYS A 146 -1.90 -0.35 6.93
C LYS A 146 -1.14 0.62 7.82
N ASN A 147 -0.69 1.75 7.26
CA ASN A 147 -0.26 2.86 8.09
C ASN A 147 -1.45 3.42 8.89
N VAL A 148 -1.18 3.94 10.08
CA VAL A 148 -2.21 4.55 10.93
C VAL A 148 -2.49 5.96 10.44
N TYR A 149 -3.75 6.24 10.10
CA TYR A 149 -4.20 7.59 9.77
C TYR A 149 -4.88 8.21 10.97
N VAL A 150 -4.51 9.44 11.29
CA VAL A 150 -4.97 10.20 12.45
C VAL A 150 -5.38 11.62 12.04
N ASP A 151 -6.23 12.25 12.81
CA ASP A 151 -6.55 13.66 12.61
C ASP A 151 -5.38 14.57 13.03
N GLN A 152 -5.55 15.88 12.85
CA GLN A 152 -4.51 16.85 13.14
C GLN A 152 -4.10 16.85 14.63
N ALA A 153 -5.07 16.77 15.53
CA ALA A 153 -4.81 16.84 16.98
C ALA A 153 -4.01 15.61 17.46
N GLU A 154 -4.37 14.41 16.99
CA GLU A 154 -3.63 13.20 17.32
C GLU A 154 -2.26 13.17 16.62
N ALA A 155 -2.14 13.76 15.42
CA ALA A 155 -0.85 13.90 14.73
C ALA A 155 0.11 14.79 15.55
N ASP A 156 -0.37 15.93 16.10
CA ASP A 156 0.40 16.81 16.98
C ASP A 156 0.81 16.07 18.27
N ALA A 157 -0.10 15.31 18.86
CA ALA A 157 0.17 14.51 20.05
C ALA A 157 1.18 13.39 19.78
N ALA A 158 1.15 12.76 18.61
CA ALA A 158 2.11 11.74 18.21
C ALA A 158 3.52 12.34 18.06
N GLU A 159 3.64 13.46 17.38
CA GLU A 159 4.93 14.18 17.21
C GLU A 159 5.51 14.63 18.56
N ALA A 160 4.67 15.12 19.48
CA ALA A 160 5.09 15.49 20.83
C ALA A 160 5.64 14.27 21.63
N ARG A 161 5.20 13.04 21.30
CA ARG A 161 5.74 11.78 21.84
C ARG A 161 6.97 11.25 21.09
N GLY A 162 7.48 11.99 20.09
CA GLY A 162 8.61 11.57 19.27
C GLY A 162 8.27 10.53 18.20
N ILE A 163 7.00 10.34 17.89
CA ILE A 163 6.55 9.42 16.83
C ILE A 163 6.57 10.18 15.50
N PRO A 164 7.30 9.70 14.48
CA PRO A 164 7.35 10.37 13.18
C PRO A 164 5.98 10.33 12.48
N VAL A 165 5.48 11.49 12.11
CA VAL A 165 4.22 11.65 11.38
C VAL A 165 4.51 12.26 10.01
N TRP A 166 3.88 11.72 8.98
CA TRP A 166 3.86 12.33 7.67
C TRP A 166 2.51 13.03 7.48
N ARG A 167 2.54 14.34 7.19
CA ARG A 167 1.32 15.14 7.08
C ARG A 167 0.86 15.27 5.64
N ASP A 168 -0.45 15.19 5.43
CA ASP A 168 -1.07 15.58 4.17
C ASP A 168 -1.38 17.09 4.12
N ALA A 169 -1.92 17.54 2.99
CA ALA A 169 -2.25 18.95 2.79
C ALA A 169 -3.34 19.49 3.74
N ASP A 170 -4.17 18.59 4.29
CA ASP A 170 -5.25 18.92 5.22
C ASP A 170 -4.78 18.89 6.69
N GLY A 171 -3.49 18.68 6.92
CA GLY A 171 -2.89 18.59 8.26
C GLY A 171 -3.10 17.25 8.97
N LYS A 172 -3.82 16.30 8.36
CA LYS A 172 -3.96 14.95 8.90
C LYS A 172 -2.63 14.22 8.87
N GLY A 173 -2.45 13.29 9.81
CA GLY A 173 -1.22 12.55 9.98
C GLY A 173 -1.30 11.12 9.48
N LYS A 174 -0.19 10.66 8.91
CA LYS A 174 0.05 9.26 8.62
C LYS A 174 1.26 8.78 9.39
N ILE A 175 1.05 7.86 10.34
CA ILE A 175 2.09 7.23 11.14
C ILE A 175 2.52 5.94 10.46
N ASN A 176 3.83 5.74 10.31
CA ASN A 176 4.36 4.55 9.67
C ASN A 176 4.26 3.35 10.61
N SER A 177 3.42 2.37 10.29
CA SER A 177 3.25 1.16 11.08
C SER A 177 4.53 0.30 11.16
N GLY A 178 5.38 0.34 10.13
CA GLY A 178 6.69 -0.31 10.18
C GLY A 178 7.60 0.30 11.24
N TRP A 179 7.57 1.64 11.39
CA TRP A 179 8.29 2.32 12.46
C TRP A 179 7.76 1.92 13.85
N LEU A 180 6.43 1.85 14.00
CA LEU A 180 5.82 1.42 15.27
C LEU A 180 6.23 -0.01 15.65
N ILE A 181 6.25 -0.94 14.68
CA ILE A 181 6.69 -2.32 14.88
C ILE A 181 8.17 -2.38 15.23
N GLU A 182 9.01 -1.63 14.53
CA GLU A 182 10.45 -1.55 14.79
C GLU A 182 10.74 -0.93 16.16
N ALA A 183 9.99 0.11 16.55
CA ALA A 183 10.08 0.71 17.88
C ALA A 183 9.74 -0.28 19.01
N CYS A 184 8.92 -1.31 18.75
CA CYS A 184 8.65 -2.40 19.69
C CYS A 184 9.79 -3.44 19.76
N GLY A 185 10.85 -3.31 18.97
CA GLY A 185 11.93 -4.28 18.89
C GLY A 185 11.55 -5.57 18.15
N LEU A 186 10.49 -5.54 17.33
CA LEU A 186 9.97 -6.72 16.63
C LEU A 186 10.60 -6.95 15.25
N LYS A 187 11.40 -6.03 14.74
CA LYS A 187 12.12 -6.21 13.46
C LYS A 187 13.04 -7.42 13.57
N GLY A 188 12.92 -8.38 12.65
CA GLY A 188 13.64 -9.65 12.68
C GLY A 188 13.05 -10.70 13.63
N ALA A 189 12.03 -10.40 14.43
CA ALA A 189 11.46 -11.33 15.42
C ALA A 189 10.72 -12.50 14.74
N GLU A 190 10.94 -13.71 15.27
CA GLU A 190 10.19 -14.91 14.90
C GLU A 190 8.92 -15.02 15.77
N LEU A 191 7.76 -15.16 15.15
CA LEU A 191 6.45 -15.22 15.78
C LEU A 191 5.61 -16.33 15.14
N ASP A 192 5.40 -17.43 15.84
CA ASP A 192 4.51 -18.53 15.44
C ASP A 192 4.75 -19.08 14.01
N GLY A 193 6.02 -19.15 13.58
CA GLY A 193 6.41 -19.63 12.25
C GLY A 193 6.46 -18.53 11.17
N PHE A 194 6.18 -17.30 11.56
CA PHE A 194 6.41 -16.10 10.75
C PHE A 194 7.60 -15.32 11.27
N ARG A 195 8.24 -14.54 10.39
CA ARG A 195 9.24 -13.55 10.78
C ARG A 195 8.84 -12.16 10.33
N VAL A 196 9.00 -11.17 11.20
CA VAL A 196 8.99 -9.76 10.83
C VAL A 196 10.27 -9.47 10.05
N SER A 197 10.15 -8.98 8.82
CA SER A 197 11.32 -8.80 7.95
C SER A 197 12.36 -7.87 8.55
N ASP A 198 13.64 -8.26 8.44
CA ASP A 198 14.80 -7.45 8.83
C ASP A 198 14.98 -6.20 7.95
N LYS A 199 14.44 -6.23 6.72
CA LYS A 199 14.57 -5.13 5.76
C LYS A 199 13.45 -4.12 5.88
N ALA A 200 12.24 -4.59 6.18
CA ALA A 200 11.04 -3.74 6.32
C ALA A 200 10.07 -4.35 7.33
N ALA A 201 9.96 -3.76 8.52
CA ALA A 201 9.15 -4.31 9.62
C ALA A 201 7.65 -4.41 9.32
N LEU A 202 7.16 -3.76 8.25
CA LEU A 202 5.79 -3.94 7.73
C LEU A 202 5.56 -5.28 7.04
N VAL A 203 6.62 -5.98 6.65
CA VAL A 203 6.53 -7.23 5.90
C VAL A 203 6.59 -8.41 6.88
N LEU A 204 5.55 -9.24 6.85
CA LEU A 204 5.49 -10.49 7.58
C LEU A 204 5.79 -11.64 6.61
N ILE A 205 6.86 -12.38 6.88
CA ILE A 205 7.35 -13.48 6.05
C ILE A 205 6.87 -14.79 6.66
N ASN A 206 6.25 -15.65 5.86
CA ASN A 206 5.96 -17.01 6.28
C ASN A 206 7.19 -17.90 6.04
N GLU A 207 7.83 -18.35 7.10
CA GLU A 207 8.99 -19.25 7.02
C GLU A 207 8.61 -20.71 7.30
N LYS A 208 7.73 -20.94 8.26
CA LYS A 208 7.45 -22.29 8.77
C LYS A 208 5.98 -22.52 9.13
N ALA A 209 5.14 -21.46 9.05
CA ALA A 209 3.74 -21.59 9.43
C ALA A 209 2.98 -22.41 8.40
N THR A 210 2.15 -23.34 8.88
CA THR A 210 1.36 -24.27 8.08
C THR A 210 -0.14 -24.10 8.30
N SER A 211 -0.55 -23.17 9.18
CA SER A 211 -1.95 -22.95 9.50
C SER A 211 -2.29 -21.46 9.66
N TYR A 212 -3.54 -21.14 9.37
CA TYR A 212 -4.09 -19.79 9.57
C TYR A 212 -4.04 -19.39 11.07
N ALA A 213 -4.24 -20.31 12.00
CA ALA A 213 -4.16 -20.04 13.43
C ALA A 213 -2.79 -19.50 13.88
N GLN A 214 -1.70 -19.90 13.20
CA GLN A 214 -0.37 -19.35 13.46
C GLN A 214 -0.27 -17.90 12.98
N LEU A 215 -0.87 -17.57 11.82
CA LEU A 215 -0.97 -16.19 11.35
C LEU A 215 -1.75 -15.30 12.33
N GLU A 216 -2.89 -15.77 12.82
CA GLU A 216 -3.69 -15.03 13.81
C GLU A 216 -2.89 -14.74 15.07
N LYS A 217 -2.14 -15.71 15.59
CA LYS A 217 -1.28 -15.54 16.77
C LYS A 217 -0.16 -14.55 16.52
N ALA A 218 0.58 -14.68 15.41
CA ALA A 218 1.65 -13.76 15.06
C ALA A 218 1.13 -12.33 14.89
N ARG A 219 0.02 -12.16 14.16
CA ARG A 219 -0.68 -10.88 13.99
C ARG A 219 -1.09 -10.26 15.32
N ALA A 220 -1.74 -11.04 16.19
CA ALA A 220 -2.20 -10.57 17.49
C ALA A 220 -1.06 -10.08 18.38
N LYS A 221 0.07 -10.82 18.43
CA LYS A 221 1.28 -10.42 19.17
C LYS A 221 1.84 -9.08 18.69
N ILE A 222 1.89 -8.85 17.36
CA ILE A 222 2.37 -7.59 16.80
C ILE A 222 1.41 -6.44 17.17
N ILE A 223 0.10 -6.63 16.98
CA ILE A 223 -0.91 -5.62 17.31
C ILE A 223 -0.86 -5.26 18.80
N GLU A 224 -0.79 -6.26 19.68
CA GLU A 224 -0.72 -6.07 21.12
C GLU A 224 0.54 -5.31 21.55
N ALA A 225 1.71 -5.70 21.04
CA ALA A 225 2.97 -5.03 21.33
C ALA A 225 2.94 -3.55 20.94
N VAL A 226 2.44 -3.25 19.73
CA VAL A 226 2.32 -1.87 19.24
C VAL A 226 1.31 -1.09 20.06
N LYS A 227 0.14 -1.67 20.35
CA LYS A 227 -0.89 -1.04 21.19
C LYS A 227 -0.35 -0.70 22.59
N ASN A 228 0.32 -1.64 23.24
CA ASN A 228 0.87 -1.45 24.58
C ASN A 228 1.95 -0.35 24.62
N LYS A 229 2.76 -0.24 23.58
CA LYS A 229 3.86 0.74 23.52
C LYS A 229 3.43 2.13 23.06
N SER A 230 2.56 2.21 22.08
CA SER A 230 2.23 3.47 21.39
C SER A 230 0.78 3.93 21.57
N GLY A 231 -0.12 3.05 21.99
CA GLY A 231 -1.57 3.30 22.03
C GLY A 231 -2.27 3.04 20.70
N TYR A 232 -1.55 2.86 19.59
CA TYR A 232 -2.14 2.64 18.27
C TYR A 232 -2.47 1.17 18.03
N VAL A 233 -3.61 0.93 17.37
CA VAL A 233 -4.04 -0.41 16.96
C VAL A 233 -3.80 -0.57 15.45
N LEU A 234 -2.94 -1.49 15.08
CA LEU A 234 -2.65 -1.77 13.67
C LEU A 234 -3.81 -2.50 13.01
N GLN A 235 -4.07 -2.14 11.75
CA GLN A 235 -5.05 -2.80 10.89
C GLN A 235 -4.35 -3.57 9.78
N GLN A 236 -4.78 -4.81 9.57
CA GLN A 236 -4.30 -5.64 8.46
C GLN A 236 -4.68 -5.03 7.11
N GLU A 237 -3.77 -5.06 6.14
CA GLU A 237 -4.04 -4.64 4.75
C GLU A 237 -4.53 -5.80 3.87
N PRO A 238 -3.92 -7.00 3.89
CA PRO A 238 -4.40 -8.15 3.12
C PRO A 238 -5.82 -8.56 3.51
N VAL A 239 -6.64 -8.88 2.50
CA VAL A 239 -8.00 -9.39 2.70
C VAL A 239 -7.94 -10.89 2.94
N GLU A 240 -8.68 -11.36 3.94
CA GLU A 240 -8.83 -12.78 4.23
C GLU A 240 -9.92 -13.39 3.35
N ILE A 241 -9.60 -14.51 2.72
CA ILE A 241 -10.58 -15.29 1.95
C ILE A 241 -11.05 -16.45 2.84
N PRO A 242 -12.33 -16.48 3.27
CA PRO A 242 -12.84 -17.54 4.14
C PRO A 242 -12.69 -18.92 3.49
N THR A 243 -12.37 -19.92 4.29
CA THR A 243 -12.35 -21.31 3.84
C THR A 243 -13.75 -21.71 3.34
N GLY A 244 -13.86 -22.13 2.09
CA GLY A 244 -15.15 -22.48 1.46
C GLY A 244 -15.79 -21.36 0.66
N ALA A 245 -15.20 -20.17 0.57
CA ALA A 245 -15.60 -19.18 -0.42
C ALA A 245 -15.40 -19.79 -1.82
N LYS A 246 -16.49 -19.95 -2.56
CA LYS A 246 -16.39 -20.30 -3.99
C LYS A 246 -15.75 -19.10 -4.67
N MET A 247 -14.55 -19.28 -5.21
CA MET A 247 -14.01 -18.30 -6.15
C MET A 247 -14.93 -18.32 -7.38
N ILE A 248 -15.56 -17.20 -7.65
CA ILE A 248 -16.39 -16.96 -8.82
C ILE A 248 -15.47 -16.72 -10.01
#